data_6efc1656199a55c4c851c1916338a71c
#
_entry.id   6efc1656199a55c4c851c1916338a71c
#
_cell.length_a   1.000
_cell.length_b   1.000
_cell.length_c   1.000
_cell.angle_alpha   90.00
_cell.angle_beta   90.00
_cell.angle_gamma   90.00
#
_symmetry.space_group_name_H-M   'P 1'
#
loop_
_entity.id
_entity.type
_entity.pdbx_description
1 polymer ?
#
loop_
_entity_poly.entity_id
_entity_poly.type
_entity_poly.pdbx_seq_one_letter_code
_entity_poly.pdbx_strand_id
1 'polypeptide(L)'
;MDLRQRLGLGSFLVAFALAGPACYAATGQDRAQQAGADLIGHPAAALTIRTIDGEKIDLGAAYGKKAVYLKFWATWCVPCREQMPHFERTFESAGADLLVVAIATGFNESRDDVVAYRRKLGLKMPIAIDDGRLAAAFHLRVTPQHVVIGRDGRIAYVGNLADERLEEALRAAQRTPAAAAVAAAAPARELHYEVGGRASDLRLVAIDGQAVAAVDPAGHRPLALVFLSPWCESYLAQSRPARAGACRAVRTRIEAMASDPSVRWVGIASGLWATRDEVAEYRDKNKIPYPIVLDESGALFRAFDVSSVPVIVLLDGQARIHRRIDDPEADLKAALAAAR
;
A
#
# COMPACT_ATOMS: atom_id res chain seq x y z
N MET A 1 -56.12 -6.70 68.02
CA MET A 1 -54.74 -6.11 67.84
C MET A 1 -54.04 -6.86 66.74
N ASP A 2 -54.22 -6.39 65.53
CA ASP A 2 -53.73 -7.10 64.32
C ASP A 2 -52.67 -6.21 63.60
N LEU A 3 -51.48 -6.73 63.51
CA LEU A 3 -50.36 -6.08 62.85
C LEU A 3 -50.14 -6.81 61.52
N ARG A 4 -50.68 -6.22 60.44
CA ARG A 4 -50.43 -6.73 59.07
C ARG A 4 -49.19 -6.10 58.49
N GLN A 5 -48.13 -6.88 58.37
CA GLN A 5 -46.95 -6.57 57.58
C GLN A 5 -47.25 -6.59 56.07
N ARG A 6 -47.05 -5.50 55.39
CA ARG A 6 -47.06 -5.43 53.93
C ARG A 6 -45.62 -5.61 53.42
N LEU A 7 -45.33 -6.74 52.81
CA LEU A 7 -44.14 -7.00 52.03
C LEU A 7 -44.28 -6.28 50.66
N GLY A 8 -43.46 -5.27 50.43
CA GLY A 8 -43.31 -4.65 49.12
C GLY A 8 -42.33 -5.45 48.27
N LEU A 9 -42.81 -6.07 47.17
CA LEU A 9 -41.96 -6.63 46.14
C LEU A 9 -41.38 -5.47 45.33
N GLY A 10 -40.09 -5.17 45.54
CA GLY A 10 -39.31 -4.31 44.66
C GLY A 10 -38.85 -5.08 43.42
N SER A 11 -39.46 -4.80 42.26
CA SER A 11 -38.95 -5.28 40.98
C SER A 11 -37.67 -4.58 40.61
N PHE A 12 -36.56 -5.29 40.73
CA PHE A 12 -35.28 -4.84 40.14
C PHE A 12 -35.30 -5.11 38.63
N LEU A 13 -35.48 -4.06 37.84
CA LEU A 13 -35.23 -4.08 36.39
C LEU A 13 -33.70 -4.08 36.20
N VAL A 14 -33.16 -5.25 35.87
CA VAL A 14 -31.76 -5.36 35.37
C VAL A 14 -31.75 -4.88 33.92
N ALA A 15 -31.29 -3.68 33.71
CA ALA A 15 -31.00 -3.16 32.38
C ALA A 15 -29.78 -3.91 31.81
N PHE A 16 -30.00 -4.86 30.90
CA PHE A 16 -28.96 -5.45 30.08
C PHE A 16 -28.50 -4.38 29.08
N ALA A 17 -27.37 -3.72 29.35
CA ALA A 17 -26.70 -2.89 28.39
C ALA A 17 -26.14 -3.82 27.30
N LEU A 18 -26.76 -3.82 26.13
CA LEU A 18 -26.21 -4.42 24.90
C LEU A 18 -25.00 -3.58 24.49
N ALA A 19 -23.83 -3.98 24.97
CA ALA A 19 -22.56 -3.49 24.42
C ALA A 19 -22.49 -4.04 22.99
N GLY A 20 -22.80 -3.20 22.01
CA GLY A 20 -22.53 -3.50 20.60
C GLY A 20 -21.04 -3.75 20.39
N PRO A 21 -20.63 -4.58 19.42
CA PRO A 21 -19.21 -4.81 19.13
C PRO A 21 -18.58 -3.45 18.77
N ALA A 22 -17.62 -3.00 19.60
CA ALA A 22 -16.78 -1.88 19.24
C ALA A 22 -15.98 -2.31 18.00
N CYS A 23 -16.24 -1.70 16.84
CA CYS A 23 -15.41 -1.85 15.66
C CYS A 23 -14.04 -1.24 15.99
N TYR A 24 -13.12 -2.07 16.48
CA TYR A 24 -11.73 -1.69 16.59
C TYR A 24 -11.14 -1.57 15.17
N ALA A 25 -10.60 -0.41 14.83
CA ALA A 25 -9.84 -0.27 13.60
C ALA A 25 -8.70 -1.29 13.57
N ALA A 26 -8.57 -2.04 12.46
CA ALA A 26 -7.56 -3.06 12.30
C ALA A 26 -6.15 -2.46 12.49
N THR A 27 -5.34 -3.08 13.34
CA THR A 27 -3.95 -2.64 13.56
C THR A 27 -3.07 -2.93 12.35
N GLY A 28 -1.88 -2.34 12.29
CA GLY A 28 -0.90 -2.68 11.25
C GLY A 28 -0.57 -4.18 11.23
N GLN A 29 -0.52 -4.82 12.40
CA GLN A 29 -0.30 -6.27 12.51
C GLN A 29 -1.45 -7.08 11.91
N ASP A 30 -2.70 -6.72 12.22
CA ASP A 30 -3.87 -7.40 11.66
C ASP A 30 -3.90 -7.28 10.13
N ARG A 31 -3.61 -6.09 9.60
CA ARG A 31 -3.55 -5.84 8.15
C ARG A 31 -2.46 -6.64 7.46
N ALA A 32 -1.26 -6.70 8.03
CA ALA A 32 -0.16 -7.48 7.47
C ALA A 32 -0.47 -8.98 7.49
N GLN A 33 -0.99 -9.49 8.61
CA GLN A 33 -1.35 -10.90 8.75
C GLN A 33 -2.49 -11.30 7.82
N GLN A 34 -3.54 -10.49 7.73
CA GLN A 34 -4.66 -10.74 6.83
C GLN A 34 -4.23 -10.75 5.36
N ALA A 35 -3.41 -9.78 4.96
CA ALA A 35 -2.90 -9.67 3.60
C ALA A 35 -1.92 -10.79 3.22
N GLY A 36 -1.18 -11.31 4.20
CA GLY A 36 -0.20 -12.38 4.01
C GLY A 36 -0.73 -13.80 4.28
N ALA A 37 -1.98 -13.93 4.73
CA ALA A 37 -2.50 -15.23 5.20
C ALA A 37 -2.47 -16.31 4.10
N ASP A 38 -2.80 -15.97 2.88
CA ASP A 38 -2.80 -16.85 1.71
C ASP A 38 -1.39 -17.10 1.13
N LEU A 39 -0.38 -16.35 1.59
CA LEU A 39 1.01 -16.54 1.18
C LEU A 39 1.73 -17.57 2.05
N ILE A 40 1.29 -17.78 3.30
CA ILE A 40 1.98 -18.66 4.24
C ILE A 40 2.03 -20.11 3.73
N GLY A 41 3.22 -20.70 3.72
CA GLY A 41 3.46 -22.05 3.18
C GLY A 41 3.59 -22.14 1.67
N HIS A 42 3.25 -21.06 0.93
CA HIS A 42 3.41 -21.02 -0.52
C HIS A 42 4.83 -20.61 -0.93
N PRO A 43 5.28 -21.00 -2.15
CA PRO A 43 6.56 -20.57 -2.69
C PRO A 43 6.64 -19.04 -2.78
N ALA A 44 7.75 -18.47 -2.32
CA ALA A 44 8.03 -17.06 -2.46
C ALA A 44 8.43 -16.69 -3.89
N ALA A 45 8.12 -15.47 -4.31
CA ALA A 45 8.45 -14.97 -5.64
C ALA A 45 9.97 -14.90 -5.85
N ALA A 46 10.45 -15.48 -6.95
CA ALA A 46 11.86 -15.46 -7.35
C ALA A 46 12.15 -14.19 -8.17
N LEU A 47 12.39 -13.08 -7.48
CA LEU A 47 12.67 -11.78 -8.09
C LEU A 47 14.14 -11.40 -7.90
N THR A 48 14.72 -10.77 -8.92
CA THR A 48 16.01 -10.11 -8.80
C THR A 48 15.78 -8.64 -8.46
N ILE A 49 16.43 -8.18 -7.40
CA ILE A 49 16.38 -6.80 -6.92
C ILE A 49 17.75 -6.15 -7.07
N ARG A 50 17.76 -4.82 -7.18
CA ARG A 50 19.00 -4.03 -7.20
C ARG A 50 19.03 -3.13 -5.99
N THR A 51 20.13 -3.18 -5.23
CA THR A 51 20.34 -2.32 -4.07
C THR A 51 20.67 -0.88 -4.50
N ILE A 52 20.56 0.06 -3.56
CA ILE A 52 21.01 1.45 -3.78
C ILE A 52 22.52 1.56 -4.04
N ASP A 53 23.31 0.54 -3.73
CA ASP A 53 24.73 0.45 -4.02
C ASP A 53 25.02 -0.21 -5.40
N GLY A 54 23.96 -0.63 -6.11
CA GLY A 54 24.06 -1.24 -7.43
C GLY A 54 24.25 -2.76 -7.43
N GLU A 55 24.35 -3.40 -6.27
CA GLU A 55 24.43 -4.85 -6.13
C GLU A 55 23.13 -5.51 -6.61
N LYS A 56 23.24 -6.64 -7.30
CA LYS A 56 22.10 -7.49 -7.67
C LYS A 56 21.95 -8.61 -6.64
N ILE A 57 20.77 -8.73 -6.08
CA ILE A 57 20.38 -9.82 -5.19
C ILE A 57 19.29 -10.61 -5.89
N ASP A 58 19.58 -11.87 -6.19
CA ASP A 58 18.63 -12.82 -6.73
C ASP A 58 18.02 -13.61 -5.58
N LEU A 59 16.75 -13.30 -5.26
CA LEU A 59 16.03 -13.98 -4.18
C LEU A 59 15.84 -15.48 -4.48
N GLY A 60 15.56 -15.81 -5.75
CA GLY A 60 15.41 -17.20 -6.18
C GLY A 60 16.70 -18.02 -5.99
N ALA A 61 17.85 -17.41 -6.23
CA ALA A 61 19.15 -18.07 -6.02
C ALA A 61 19.50 -18.28 -4.53
N ALA A 62 18.87 -17.55 -3.61
CA ALA A 62 18.99 -17.74 -2.17
C ALA A 62 18.14 -18.94 -1.68
N TYR A 63 17.00 -19.19 -2.32
CA TYR A 63 16.11 -20.29 -1.94
C TYR A 63 16.81 -21.65 -2.11
N GLY A 64 16.51 -22.58 -1.25
CA GLY A 64 17.20 -23.87 -1.15
C GLY A 64 18.53 -23.81 -0.40
N LYS A 65 19.05 -22.61 -0.08
CA LYS A 65 20.35 -22.41 0.57
C LYS A 65 20.23 -21.64 1.88
N LYS A 66 19.55 -20.50 1.84
CA LYS A 66 19.43 -19.55 2.96
C LYS A 66 17.96 -19.28 3.27
N ALA A 67 17.67 -18.99 4.52
CA ALA A 67 16.46 -18.28 4.87
C ALA A 67 16.57 -16.82 4.37
N VAL A 68 15.43 -16.17 4.09
CA VAL A 68 15.42 -14.78 3.64
C VAL A 68 14.50 -13.97 4.54
N TYR A 69 14.98 -12.81 4.96
CA TYR A 69 14.21 -11.84 5.73
C TYR A 69 14.14 -10.53 4.97
N LEU A 70 12.93 -10.17 4.53
CA LEU A 70 12.62 -8.91 3.87
C LEU A 70 11.86 -8.01 4.85
N LYS A 71 12.28 -6.74 4.95
CA LYS A 71 11.53 -5.71 5.66
C LYS A 71 11.13 -4.61 4.68
N PHE A 72 9.83 -4.51 4.40
CA PHE A 72 9.27 -3.37 3.67
C PHE A 72 9.12 -2.17 4.59
N TRP A 73 9.57 -1.02 4.12
CA TRP A 73 9.61 0.21 4.90
C TRP A 73 9.59 1.45 4.01
N ALA A 74 9.41 2.63 4.62
CA ALA A 74 9.55 3.91 3.93
C ALA A 74 10.22 4.95 4.85
N THR A 75 10.87 5.94 4.26
CA THR A 75 11.57 7.00 5.01
C THR A 75 10.62 7.89 5.82
N TRP A 76 9.38 8.00 5.40
CA TRP A 76 8.31 8.74 6.08
C TRP A 76 7.55 7.90 7.13
N CYS A 77 7.78 6.60 7.19
CA CYS A 77 7.07 5.67 8.08
C CYS A 77 7.63 5.75 9.51
N VAL A 78 6.85 6.29 10.44
CA VAL A 78 7.26 6.44 11.86
C VAL A 78 7.54 5.09 12.53
N PRO A 79 6.64 4.09 12.51
CA PRO A 79 6.91 2.79 13.15
C PRO A 79 8.06 2.03 12.48
N CYS A 80 8.33 2.28 11.18
CA CYS A 80 9.49 1.70 10.52
C CYS A 80 10.80 2.20 11.15
N ARG A 81 10.87 3.50 11.44
CA ARG A 81 12.05 4.12 12.08
C ARG A 81 12.30 3.55 13.47
N GLU A 82 11.26 3.34 14.25
CA GLU A 82 11.35 2.76 15.59
C GLU A 82 11.89 1.33 15.58
N GLN A 83 11.54 0.55 14.56
CA GLN A 83 11.99 -0.83 14.42
C GLN A 83 13.29 -0.99 13.62
N MET A 84 13.87 0.09 13.07
CA MET A 84 15.08 0.01 12.24
C MET A 84 16.31 -0.47 13.03
N PRO A 85 16.54 -0.06 14.28
CA PRO A 85 17.65 -0.58 15.09
C PRO A 85 17.57 -2.10 15.35
N HIS A 86 16.37 -2.64 15.50
CA HIS A 86 16.17 -4.08 15.62
C HIS A 86 16.56 -4.79 14.31
N PHE A 87 16.10 -4.26 13.18
CA PHE A 87 16.40 -4.84 11.87
C PHE A 87 17.91 -4.81 11.55
N GLU A 88 18.60 -3.71 11.85
CA GLU A 88 20.05 -3.61 11.69
C GLU A 88 20.79 -4.64 12.54
N ARG A 89 20.42 -4.80 13.82
CA ARG A 89 21.02 -5.86 14.68
C ARG A 89 20.77 -7.25 14.14
N THR A 90 19.59 -7.54 13.60
CA THR A 90 19.30 -8.82 12.95
C THR A 90 20.23 -9.05 11.76
N PHE A 91 20.47 -7.99 10.95
CA PHE A 91 21.44 -8.05 9.85
C PHE A 91 22.87 -8.29 10.36
N GLU A 92 23.33 -7.53 11.35
CA GLU A 92 24.68 -7.65 11.90
C GLU A 92 24.95 -9.01 12.56
N SER A 93 23.92 -9.64 13.13
CA SER A 93 23.99 -10.98 13.72
C SER A 93 23.69 -12.12 12.74
N ALA A 94 23.28 -11.79 11.51
CA ALA A 94 22.96 -12.78 10.50
C ALA A 94 24.19 -13.59 10.11
N GLY A 95 24.10 -14.92 10.30
CA GLY A 95 25.11 -15.84 9.81
C GLY A 95 24.99 -16.09 8.31
N ALA A 96 25.79 -17.03 7.81
CA ALA A 96 25.77 -17.42 6.40
C ALA A 96 24.41 -17.95 5.91
N ASP A 97 23.55 -18.40 6.83
CA ASP A 97 22.27 -19.06 6.54
C ASP A 97 21.06 -18.10 6.46
N LEU A 98 21.27 -16.80 6.69
CA LEU A 98 20.21 -15.79 6.61
C LEU A 98 20.59 -14.63 5.66
N LEU A 99 19.77 -14.37 4.68
CA LEU A 99 19.83 -13.17 3.83
C LEU A 99 18.85 -12.13 4.37
N VAL A 100 19.35 -10.95 4.75
CA VAL A 100 18.53 -9.85 5.30
C VAL A 100 18.57 -8.70 4.31
N VAL A 101 17.41 -8.21 3.86
CA VAL A 101 17.31 -7.10 2.90
C VAL A 101 16.20 -6.14 3.30
N ALA A 102 16.52 -4.85 3.36
CA ALA A 102 15.55 -3.78 3.52
C ALA A 102 14.98 -3.37 2.16
N ILE A 103 13.66 -3.34 2.04
CA ILE A 103 12.95 -2.97 0.82
C ILE A 103 12.23 -1.64 1.08
N ALA A 104 12.81 -0.54 0.61
CA ALA A 104 12.12 0.74 0.58
C ALA A 104 10.99 0.68 -0.46
N THR A 105 9.80 1.15 -0.10
CA THR A 105 8.61 1.02 -0.97
C THR A 105 8.70 1.83 -2.25
N GLY A 106 9.58 2.84 -2.31
CA GLY A 106 9.63 3.78 -3.42
C GLY A 106 8.40 4.70 -3.52
N PHE A 107 7.45 4.58 -2.59
CA PHE A 107 6.22 5.35 -2.62
C PHE A 107 6.34 6.63 -1.79
N ASN A 108 6.08 7.79 -2.40
CA ASN A 108 6.26 9.13 -1.81
C ASN A 108 7.67 9.39 -1.27
N GLU A 109 8.67 8.74 -1.83
CA GLU A 109 10.08 8.92 -1.48
C GLU A 109 10.96 8.74 -2.72
N SER A 110 12.06 9.47 -2.78
CA SER A 110 13.07 9.36 -3.83
C SER A 110 14.22 8.45 -3.40
N ARG A 111 15.05 8.05 -4.36
CA ARG A 111 16.32 7.37 -4.08
C ARG A 111 17.22 8.19 -3.15
N ASP A 112 17.26 9.50 -3.34
CA ASP A 112 18.08 10.40 -2.52
C ASP A 112 17.58 10.48 -1.09
N ASP A 113 16.24 10.43 -0.86
CA ASP A 113 15.65 10.31 0.48
C ASP A 113 16.13 9.04 1.19
N VAL A 114 16.12 7.90 0.49
CA VAL A 114 16.55 6.60 1.03
C VAL A 114 18.05 6.61 1.35
N VAL A 115 18.88 7.15 0.48
CA VAL A 115 20.33 7.28 0.68
C VAL A 115 20.64 8.22 1.86
N ALA A 116 19.95 9.36 1.95
CA ALA A 116 20.12 10.30 3.06
C ALA A 116 19.69 9.66 4.40
N TYR A 117 18.58 8.90 4.39
CA TYR A 117 18.11 8.19 5.57
C TYR A 117 19.11 7.12 6.04
N ARG A 118 19.63 6.28 5.11
CA ARG A 118 20.69 5.30 5.40
C ARG A 118 21.88 5.94 6.08
N ARG A 119 22.37 7.04 5.51
CA ARG A 119 23.54 7.77 6.04
C ARG A 119 23.26 8.33 7.44
N LYS A 120 22.08 8.93 7.63
CA LYS A 120 21.68 9.53 8.91
C LYS A 120 21.66 8.51 10.05
N LEU A 121 21.22 7.27 9.78
CA LEU A 121 21.11 6.22 10.78
C LEU A 121 22.31 5.25 10.79
N GLY A 122 23.28 5.41 9.90
CA GLY A 122 24.44 4.54 9.81
C GLY A 122 24.13 3.10 9.42
N LEU A 123 23.06 2.87 8.65
CA LEU A 123 22.60 1.52 8.30
C LEU A 123 23.56 0.83 7.33
N LYS A 124 23.86 -0.44 7.57
CA LYS A 124 24.82 -1.25 6.79
C LYS A 124 24.14 -2.33 5.96
N MET A 125 22.90 -2.76 6.35
CA MET A 125 22.20 -3.79 5.60
C MET A 125 21.95 -3.36 4.15
N PRO A 126 21.85 -4.32 3.19
CA PRO A 126 21.45 -4.06 1.82
C PRO A 126 20.07 -3.40 1.78
N ILE A 127 19.96 -2.30 1.03
CA ILE A 127 18.69 -1.59 0.83
C ILE A 127 18.38 -1.60 -0.66
N ALA A 128 17.20 -2.11 -1.04
CA ALA A 128 16.66 -1.98 -2.38
C ALA A 128 15.45 -1.03 -2.37
N ILE A 129 15.16 -0.41 -3.50
CA ILE A 129 13.94 0.35 -3.71
C ILE A 129 13.04 -0.49 -4.60
N ASP A 130 11.82 -0.76 -4.13
CA ASP A 130 10.85 -1.54 -4.89
C ASP A 130 10.24 -0.70 -6.02
N ASP A 131 10.07 -1.31 -7.16
CA ASP A 131 9.29 -0.80 -8.29
C ASP A 131 7.80 -1.23 -8.24
N GLY A 132 7.38 -1.77 -7.10
CA GLY A 132 6.05 -2.30 -6.83
C GLY A 132 5.89 -3.79 -7.08
N ARG A 133 6.87 -4.47 -7.71
CA ARG A 133 6.78 -5.91 -7.98
C ARG A 133 6.87 -6.75 -6.71
N LEU A 134 7.76 -6.39 -5.78
CA LEU A 134 7.86 -7.06 -4.49
C LEU A 134 6.63 -6.74 -3.62
N ALA A 135 6.18 -5.49 -3.60
CA ALA A 135 4.96 -5.08 -2.91
C ALA A 135 3.75 -5.91 -3.36
N ALA A 136 3.62 -6.14 -4.68
CA ALA A 136 2.56 -7.00 -5.21
C ALA A 136 2.75 -8.47 -4.84
N ALA A 137 3.97 -9.01 -5.00
CA ALA A 137 4.27 -10.42 -4.75
C ALA A 137 4.11 -10.82 -3.28
N PHE A 138 4.33 -9.88 -2.36
CA PHE A 138 4.22 -10.10 -0.91
C PHE A 138 3.02 -9.40 -0.28
N HIS A 139 2.02 -9.03 -1.09
CA HIS A 139 0.76 -8.43 -0.67
C HIS A 139 0.95 -7.29 0.32
N LEU A 140 1.82 -6.32 0.00
CA LEU A 140 2.12 -5.19 0.87
C LEU A 140 0.88 -4.31 1.10
N ARG A 141 0.44 -4.20 2.34
CA ARG A 141 -0.70 -3.37 2.77
C ARG A 141 -0.32 -2.32 3.80
N VAL A 142 0.76 -2.54 4.51
CA VAL A 142 1.22 -1.66 5.60
C VAL A 142 2.73 -1.60 5.60
N THR A 143 3.28 -0.57 6.24
CA THR A 143 4.69 -0.48 6.57
C THR A 143 4.88 -0.18 8.07
N PRO A 144 5.83 -0.82 8.75
CA PRO A 144 6.68 -1.90 8.23
C PRO A 144 5.87 -3.16 7.91
N GLN A 145 6.35 -3.96 6.96
CA GLN A 145 5.92 -5.35 6.81
C GLN A 145 7.15 -6.24 6.79
N HIS A 146 7.13 -7.26 7.62
CA HIS A 146 8.16 -8.27 7.70
C HIS A 146 7.72 -9.51 6.95
N VAL A 147 8.58 -10.05 6.11
CA VAL A 147 8.36 -11.32 5.41
C VAL A 147 9.56 -12.20 5.70
N VAL A 148 9.30 -13.40 6.25
CA VAL A 148 10.33 -14.41 6.48
C VAL A 148 10.06 -15.59 5.56
N ILE A 149 11.10 -16.02 4.86
CA ILE A 149 11.05 -17.12 3.89
C ILE A 149 12.03 -18.20 4.40
N GLY A 150 11.55 -19.42 4.50
CA GLY A 150 12.34 -20.57 4.90
C GLY A 150 13.42 -20.93 3.88
N ARG A 151 14.38 -21.74 4.28
CA ARG A 151 15.41 -22.26 3.36
C ARG A 151 14.82 -23.09 2.21
N ASP A 152 13.61 -23.62 2.38
CA ASP A 152 12.84 -24.32 1.34
C ASP A 152 12.20 -23.39 0.29
N GLY A 153 12.37 -22.08 0.45
CA GLY A 153 11.78 -21.06 -0.43
C GLY A 153 10.30 -20.76 -0.18
N ARG A 154 9.73 -21.28 0.94
CA ARG A 154 8.33 -21.01 1.29
C ARG A 154 8.22 -19.86 2.29
N ILE A 155 7.16 -19.07 2.16
CA ILE A 155 6.87 -17.98 3.08
C ILE A 155 6.44 -18.56 4.44
N ALA A 156 7.23 -18.29 5.48
CA ALA A 156 7.01 -18.79 6.83
C ALA A 156 6.27 -17.79 7.72
N TYR A 157 6.40 -16.47 7.43
CA TYR A 157 5.82 -15.43 8.27
C TYR A 157 5.55 -14.16 7.47
N VAL A 158 4.44 -13.51 7.76
CA VAL A 158 4.12 -12.12 7.36
C VAL A 158 3.57 -11.40 8.58
N GLY A 159 4.12 -10.22 8.91
CA GLY A 159 3.68 -9.43 10.06
C GLY A 159 4.18 -7.98 10.00
N ASN A 160 3.79 -7.18 11.00
CA ASN A 160 4.12 -5.75 11.08
C ASN A 160 5.00 -5.42 12.30
N LEU A 161 5.00 -6.26 13.33
CA LEU A 161 5.72 -6.03 14.58
C LEU A 161 7.08 -6.72 14.60
N ALA A 162 8.08 -6.04 15.16
CA ALA A 162 9.35 -6.63 15.53
C ALA A 162 9.23 -7.21 16.95
N ASP A 163 8.53 -8.32 17.07
CA ASP A 163 8.16 -8.97 18.32
C ASP A 163 8.73 -10.41 18.41
N GLU A 164 8.40 -11.12 19.48
CA GLU A 164 8.86 -12.49 19.71
C GLU A 164 8.42 -13.47 18.60
N ARG A 165 7.26 -13.23 17.97
CA ARG A 165 6.76 -14.07 16.86
C ARG A 165 7.65 -13.94 15.63
N LEU A 166 8.12 -12.73 15.34
CA LEU A 166 9.10 -12.51 14.26
C LEU A 166 10.42 -13.24 14.57
N GLU A 167 10.92 -13.10 15.80
CA GLU A 167 12.15 -13.78 16.22
C GLU A 167 12.03 -15.30 16.12
N GLU A 168 10.90 -15.85 16.54
CA GLU A 168 10.63 -17.29 16.44
C GLU A 168 10.56 -17.75 14.98
N ALA A 169 9.91 -16.97 14.12
CA ALA A 169 9.82 -17.23 12.68
C ALA A 169 11.22 -17.21 12.03
N LEU A 170 12.07 -16.24 12.38
CA LEU A 170 13.44 -16.16 11.88
C LEU A 170 14.26 -17.39 12.30
N ARG A 171 14.21 -17.78 13.59
CA ARG A 171 14.88 -18.99 14.08
C ARG A 171 14.36 -20.26 13.41
N ALA A 172 13.05 -20.38 13.21
CA ALA A 172 12.44 -21.53 12.54
C ALA A 172 12.86 -21.61 11.07
N ALA A 173 12.81 -20.49 10.35
CA ALA A 173 13.19 -20.42 8.93
C ALA A 173 14.65 -20.84 8.67
N GLN A 174 15.57 -20.45 9.56
CA GLN A 174 16.98 -20.85 9.46
C GLN A 174 17.19 -22.37 9.73
N ARG A 175 16.32 -22.99 10.53
CA ARG A 175 16.36 -24.44 10.80
C ARG A 175 15.61 -25.26 9.74
N THR A 176 14.83 -24.65 8.87
CA THR A 176 14.14 -25.35 7.80
C THR A 176 15.16 -26.09 6.94
N PRO A 177 14.98 -27.39 6.65
CA PRO A 177 15.89 -28.11 5.76
C PRO A 177 15.97 -27.44 4.40
N ALA A 178 17.18 -27.36 3.86
CA ALA A 178 17.36 -26.93 2.48
C ALA A 178 16.67 -27.96 1.57
N ALA A 179 15.75 -27.51 0.75
CA ALA A 179 15.06 -28.33 -0.24
C ALA A 179 15.42 -27.87 -1.66
N ALA A 180 15.17 -28.69 -2.66
CA ALA A 180 15.24 -28.22 -4.04
C ALA A 180 14.31 -26.99 -4.18
N ALA A 181 14.82 -25.92 -4.77
CA ALA A 181 14.08 -24.68 -4.90
C ALA A 181 12.72 -24.94 -5.56
N VAL A 182 11.63 -24.59 -4.87
CA VAL A 182 10.30 -24.71 -5.43
C VAL A 182 10.18 -23.61 -6.48
N ALA A 183 9.80 -23.97 -7.73
CA ALA A 183 9.59 -23.00 -8.79
C ALA A 183 8.52 -21.98 -8.34
N ALA A 184 8.91 -20.72 -8.24
CA ALA A 184 7.97 -19.62 -7.98
C ALA A 184 7.01 -19.48 -9.16
N ALA A 185 5.76 -19.10 -8.88
CA ALA A 185 4.82 -18.74 -9.92
C ALA A 185 5.40 -17.59 -10.78
N ALA A 186 5.29 -17.69 -12.08
CA ALA A 186 5.65 -16.58 -12.95
C ALA A 186 4.81 -15.35 -12.59
N PRO A 187 5.40 -14.14 -12.53
CA PRO A 187 4.64 -12.93 -12.28
C PRO A 187 3.53 -12.77 -13.33
N ALA A 188 2.36 -12.35 -12.90
CA ALA A 188 1.26 -12.02 -13.81
C ALA A 188 1.73 -10.94 -14.81
N ARG A 189 1.18 -10.97 -16.05
CA ARG A 189 1.48 -9.97 -17.05
C ARG A 189 1.13 -8.58 -16.50
N GLU A 190 2.10 -7.71 -16.40
CA GLU A 190 1.89 -6.34 -15.97
C GLU A 190 1.32 -5.51 -17.14
N LEU A 191 0.26 -4.75 -16.85
CA LEU A 191 -0.22 -3.71 -17.75
C LEU A 191 0.76 -2.53 -17.66
N HIS A 192 0.99 -1.86 -18.78
CA HIS A 192 1.81 -0.66 -18.82
C HIS A 192 1.15 0.37 -19.75
N TYR A 193 0.92 1.56 -19.22
CA TYR A 193 0.22 2.65 -19.89
C TYR A 193 1.11 3.90 -19.96
N GLU A 194 1.47 4.28 -21.18
CA GLU A 194 2.31 5.45 -21.45
C GLU A 194 1.53 6.58 -22.12
N VAL A 195 2.01 7.81 -21.97
CA VAL A 195 1.48 8.97 -22.69
C VAL A 195 1.55 8.72 -24.20
N GLY A 196 0.44 8.97 -24.90
CA GLY A 196 0.26 8.64 -26.31
C GLY A 196 -0.29 7.23 -26.58
N GLY A 197 -0.21 6.32 -25.61
CA GLY A 197 -0.79 4.98 -25.66
C GLY A 197 -2.31 5.00 -25.44
N ARG A 198 -2.93 3.81 -25.47
CA ARG A 198 -4.36 3.61 -25.19
C ARG A 198 -4.57 2.69 -24.01
N ALA A 199 -5.54 3.00 -23.16
CA ALA A 199 -5.99 2.22 -22.03
C ALA A 199 -7.45 1.75 -22.22
N SER A 200 -7.81 1.33 -23.43
CA SER A 200 -9.19 0.90 -23.77
C SER A 200 -9.62 -0.37 -23.07
N ASP A 201 -8.67 -1.19 -22.64
CA ASP A 201 -8.87 -2.42 -21.86
C ASP A 201 -8.98 -2.17 -20.35
N LEU A 202 -8.73 -0.94 -19.90
CA LEU A 202 -8.81 -0.56 -18.49
C LEU A 202 -10.25 -0.73 -17.97
N ARG A 203 -10.39 -1.50 -16.92
CA ARG A 203 -11.66 -1.74 -16.21
C ARG A 203 -11.50 -1.27 -14.77
N LEU A 204 -12.35 -0.34 -14.38
CA LEU A 204 -12.34 0.25 -13.05
C LEU A 204 -13.65 -0.11 -12.35
N VAL A 205 -13.54 -0.54 -11.09
CA VAL A 205 -14.69 -0.77 -10.23
C VAL A 205 -14.50 0.07 -8.97
N ALA A 206 -15.38 1.03 -8.76
CA ALA A 206 -15.33 1.91 -7.61
C ALA A 206 -15.71 1.17 -6.31
N ILE A 207 -15.40 1.77 -5.16
CA ILE A 207 -15.68 1.19 -3.84
C ILE A 207 -17.17 0.96 -3.58
N ASP A 208 -18.05 1.66 -4.28
CA ASP A 208 -19.52 1.49 -4.24
C ASP A 208 -20.04 0.46 -5.26
N GLY A 209 -19.16 -0.19 -6.01
CA GLY A 209 -19.49 -1.19 -7.03
C GLY A 209 -19.77 -0.61 -8.42
N GLN A 210 -19.74 0.73 -8.59
CA GLN A 210 -19.92 1.34 -9.90
C GLN A 210 -18.78 0.95 -10.85
N ALA A 211 -19.13 0.40 -12.02
CA ALA A 211 -18.16 0.17 -13.09
C ALA A 211 -17.92 1.45 -13.88
N VAL A 212 -16.66 1.80 -14.11
CA VAL A 212 -16.25 2.94 -14.92
C VAL A 212 -15.41 2.45 -16.10
N ALA A 213 -15.89 2.70 -17.30
CA ALA A 213 -15.15 2.42 -18.53
C ALA A 213 -14.16 3.54 -18.84
N ALA A 214 -12.96 3.20 -19.33
CA ALA A 214 -12.00 4.19 -19.78
C ALA A 214 -12.50 4.95 -21.00
N VAL A 215 -13.06 4.24 -21.98
CA VAL A 215 -13.71 4.83 -23.16
C VAL A 215 -15.03 5.50 -22.75
N ASP A 216 -15.25 6.72 -23.19
CA ASP A 216 -16.56 7.38 -23.03
C ASP A 216 -17.57 6.79 -24.02
N PRO A 217 -18.73 6.31 -23.56
CA PRO A 217 -19.76 5.80 -24.48
C PRO A 217 -20.22 6.81 -25.53
N ALA A 218 -20.21 8.12 -25.18
CA ALA A 218 -20.52 9.20 -26.12
C ALA A 218 -19.30 9.63 -26.96
N GLY A 219 -18.10 9.18 -26.62
CA GLY A 219 -16.86 9.39 -27.38
C GLY A 219 -16.21 10.78 -27.25
N HIS A 220 -16.71 11.64 -26.37
CA HIS A 220 -16.31 13.05 -26.34
C HIS A 220 -15.71 13.55 -25.04
N ARG A 221 -16.04 12.91 -23.91
CA ARG A 221 -15.62 13.40 -22.60
C ARG A 221 -14.28 12.78 -22.18
N PRO A 222 -13.27 13.59 -21.85
CA PRO A 222 -12.04 13.10 -21.28
C PRO A 222 -12.29 12.45 -19.91
N LEU A 223 -11.41 11.51 -19.55
CA LEU A 223 -11.35 10.88 -18.25
C LEU A 223 -10.11 11.37 -17.51
N ALA A 224 -10.31 11.91 -16.30
CA ALA A 224 -9.25 12.28 -15.40
C ALA A 224 -9.11 11.21 -14.29
N LEU A 225 -8.03 10.46 -14.29
CA LEU A 225 -7.65 9.53 -13.22
C LEU A 225 -6.83 10.29 -12.18
N VAL A 226 -7.32 10.34 -10.94
CA VAL A 226 -6.68 11.05 -9.83
C VAL A 226 -6.07 10.01 -8.89
N PHE A 227 -4.77 9.82 -8.96
CA PHE A 227 -4.05 8.95 -8.04
C PHE A 227 -3.85 9.64 -6.70
N LEU A 228 -4.30 8.99 -5.63
CA LEU A 228 -4.35 9.56 -4.29
C LEU A 228 -4.07 8.53 -3.19
N SER A 229 -3.79 9.00 -1.98
CA SER A 229 -3.80 8.21 -0.75
C SER A 229 -4.65 8.92 0.30
N PRO A 230 -5.62 8.25 0.94
CA PRO A 230 -6.51 8.88 1.93
C PRO A 230 -5.76 9.51 3.10
N TRP A 231 -4.60 8.97 3.45
CA TRP A 231 -3.76 9.42 4.55
C TRP A 231 -2.70 10.49 4.17
N CYS A 232 -2.56 10.83 2.88
CA CYS A 232 -1.51 11.75 2.42
C CYS A 232 -1.55 13.11 3.15
N GLU A 233 -2.73 13.71 3.25
CA GLU A 233 -2.89 15.06 3.83
C GLU A 233 -2.67 15.09 5.35
N SER A 234 -3.02 14.03 6.06
CA SER A 234 -2.96 13.97 7.52
C SER A 234 -1.64 13.37 8.02
N TYR A 235 -1.30 12.18 7.55
CA TYR A 235 -0.13 11.45 8.04
C TYR A 235 1.20 12.11 7.64
N LEU A 236 1.28 12.63 6.41
CA LEU A 236 2.50 13.28 5.93
C LEU A 236 2.65 14.74 6.40
N ALA A 237 1.64 15.32 7.07
CA ALA A 237 1.68 16.73 7.46
C ALA A 237 2.93 17.12 8.26
N GLN A 238 3.42 16.25 9.13
CA GLN A 238 4.60 16.51 9.95
C GLN A 238 5.90 16.10 9.26
N SER A 239 5.93 14.93 8.60
CA SER A 239 7.17 14.37 8.04
C SER A 239 7.47 14.86 6.62
N ARG A 240 6.44 15.22 5.86
CA ARG A 240 6.51 15.65 4.45
C ARG A 240 5.47 16.75 4.16
N PRO A 241 5.57 17.94 4.81
CA PRO A 241 4.54 18.99 4.74
C PRO A 241 4.26 19.47 3.31
N ALA A 242 5.27 19.57 2.45
CA ALA A 242 5.10 19.94 1.05
C ALA A 242 4.23 18.92 0.29
N ARG A 243 4.44 17.62 0.53
CA ARG A 243 3.63 16.55 -0.09
C ARG A 243 2.19 16.57 0.41
N ALA A 244 2.00 16.73 1.72
CA ALA A 244 0.66 16.85 2.31
C ALA A 244 -0.08 18.09 1.77
N GLY A 245 0.62 19.20 1.60
CA GLY A 245 0.10 20.42 0.97
C GLY A 245 -0.31 20.20 -0.49
N ALA A 246 0.51 19.51 -1.27
CA ALA A 246 0.20 19.16 -2.66
C ALA A 246 -1.05 18.27 -2.78
N CYS A 247 -1.19 17.25 -1.93
CA CYS A 247 -2.39 16.40 -1.90
C CYS A 247 -3.65 17.24 -1.65
N ARG A 248 -3.62 18.13 -0.66
CA ARG A 248 -4.73 19.03 -0.33
C ARG A 248 -5.05 20.01 -1.47
N ALA A 249 -4.03 20.65 -2.03
CA ALA A 249 -4.19 21.63 -3.10
C ALA A 249 -4.84 20.99 -4.33
N VAL A 250 -4.36 19.83 -4.77
CA VAL A 250 -4.93 19.11 -5.93
C VAL A 250 -6.36 18.68 -5.64
N ARG A 251 -6.66 18.11 -4.47
CA ARG A 251 -8.03 17.73 -4.09
C ARG A 251 -8.98 18.94 -4.16
N THR A 252 -8.64 20.05 -3.50
CA THR A 252 -9.49 21.26 -3.49
C THR A 252 -9.71 21.84 -4.89
N ARG A 253 -8.69 21.80 -5.76
CA ARG A 253 -8.81 22.26 -7.16
C ARG A 253 -9.74 21.36 -7.97
N ILE A 254 -9.66 20.05 -7.78
CA ILE A 254 -10.55 19.09 -8.45
C ILE A 254 -11.99 19.29 -7.96
N GLU A 255 -12.22 19.44 -6.66
CA GLU A 255 -13.56 19.69 -6.10
C GLU A 255 -14.25 20.90 -6.75
N ALA A 256 -13.51 21.97 -7.00
CA ALA A 256 -14.04 23.16 -7.68
C ALA A 256 -14.42 22.93 -9.15
N MET A 257 -13.96 21.84 -9.77
CA MET A 257 -14.19 21.51 -11.18
C MET A 257 -15.00 20.23 -11.40
N ALA A 258 -15.15 19.41 -10.36
CA ALA A 258 -15.73 18.07 -10.48
C ALA A 258 -17.23 18.07 -10.81
N SER A 259 -17.91 19.21 -10.67
CA SER A 259 -19.31 19.41 -11.09
C SER A 259 -19.46 19.67 -12.61
N ASP A 260 -18.38 19.92 -13.34
CA ASP A 260 -18.42 20.08 -14.80
C ASP A 260 -18.70 18.71 -15.47
N PRO A 261 -19.89 18.51 -16.08
CA PRO A 261 -20.25 17.25 -16.70
C PRO A 261 -19.45 16.93 -17.97
N SER A 262 -18.67 17.87 -18.48
CA SER A 262 -17.84 17.68 -19.67
C SER A 262 -16.57 16.85 -19.38
N VAL A 263 -16.24 16.57 -18.12
CA VAL A 263 -15.11 15.77 -17.68
C VAL A 263 -15.60 14.63 -16.79
N ARG A 264 -15.08 13.43 -17.01
CA ARG A 264 -15.31 12.29 -16.13
C ARG A 264 -14.14 12.17 -15.15
N TRP A 265 -14.45 12.14 -13.86
CA TRP A 265 -13.43 12.04 -12.81
C TRP A 265 -13.48 10.68 -12.12
N VAL A 266 -12.32 10.10 -11.85
CA VAL A 266 -12.19 8.87 -11.06
C VAL A 266 -10.97 8.98 -10.16
N GLY A 267 -11.17 8.76 -8.87
CA GLY A 267 -10.08 8.61 -7.92
C GLY A 267 -9.50 7.19 -7.97
N ILE A 268 -8.18 7.07 -7.94
CA ILE A 268 -7.47 5.80 -7.76
C ILE A 268 -6.74 5.88 -6.43
N ALA A 269 -7.31 5.25 -5.40
CA ALA A 269 -6.72 5.24 -4.06
C ALA A 269 -5.69 4.11 -3.91
N SER A 270 -4.51 4.44 -3.37
CA SER A 270 -3.51 3.43 -3.02
C SER A 270 -4.03 2.50 -1.93
N GLY A 271 -3.83 1.19 -2.10
CA GLY A 271 -4.13 0.17 -1.08
C GLY A 271 -3.15 0.15 0.10
N LEU A 272 -2.04 0.90 0.03
CA LEU A 272 -1.10 1.00 1.13
C LEU A 272 -1.71 1.83 2.26
N TRP A 273 -1.88 1.23 3.45
CA TRP A 273 -2.54 1.83 4.61
C TRP A 273 -3.97 2.31 4.34
N ALA A 274 -4.69 1.65 3.42
CA ALA A 274 -6.07 1.98 3.13
C ALA A 274 -6.92 0.72 2.93
N THR A 275 -8.12 0.76 3.47
CA THR A 275 -9.20 -0.21 3.26
C THR A 275 -10.33 0.44 2.48
N ARG A 276 -11.28 -0.35 2.01
CA ARG A 276 -12.49 0.15 1.34
C ARG A 276 -13.26 1.13 2.23
N ASP A 277 -13.42 0.83 3.52
CA ASP A 277 -14.16 1.66 4.47
C ASP A 277 -13.45 2.99 4.73
N GLU A 278 -12.11 2.96 4.89
CA GLU A 278 -11.31 4.18 5.06
C GLU A 278 -11.31 5.08 3.81
N VAL A 279 -11.36 4.49 2.61
CA VAL A 279 -11.53 5.25 1.38
C VAL A 279 -12.94 5.84 1.29
N ALA A 280 -13.96 5.11 1.73
CA ALA A 280 -15.33 5.62 1.80
C ALA A 280 -15.43 6.78 2.81
N GLU A 281 -14.87 6.62 4.00
CA GLU A 281 -14.80 7.69 5.01
C GLU A 281 -14.06 8.94 4.48
N TYR A 282 -12.91 8.74 3.80
CA TYR A 282 -12.18 9.84 3.17
C TYR A 282 -13.02 10.57 2.11
N ARG A 283 -13.72 9.82 1.24
CA ARG A 283 -14.63 10.37 0.22
C ARG A 283 -15.73 11.22 0.88
N ASP A 284 -16.40 10.66 1.89
CA ASP A 284 -17.55 11.29 2.54
C ASP A 284 -17.15 12.52 3.36
N LYS A 285 -16.06 12.42 4.12
CA LYS A 285 -15.48 13.53 4.90
C LYS A 285 -15.10 14.72 4.01
N ASN A 286 -14.51 14.45 2.86
CA ASN A 286 -14.08 15.50 1.92
C ASN A 286 -15.16 15.80 0.86
N LYS A 287 -16.36 15.20 0.94
CA LYS A 287 -17.47 15.40 0.01
C LYS A 287 -17.05 15.24 -1.45
N ILE A 288 -16.21 14.23 -1.74
CA ILE A 288 -15.69 13.97 -3.08
C ILE A 288 -16.84 13.47 -3.98
N PRO A 289 -17.18 14.18 -5.07
CA PRO A 289 -18.39 13.91 -5.84
C PRO A 289 -18.21 12.89 -6.99
N TYR A 290 -17.06 12.23 -7.06
CA TYR A 290 -16.72 11.26 -8.11
C TYR A 290 -16.38 9.88 -7.52
N PRO A 291 -16.52 8.80 -8.32
CA PRO A 291 -16.20 7.47 -7.87
C PRO A 291 -14.71 7.31 -7.53
N ILE A 292 -14.42 6.51 -6.50
CA ILE A 292 -13.06 6.16 -6.11
C ILE A 292 -12.88 4.65 -6.20
N VAL A 293 -11.82 4.22 -6.87
CA VAL A 293 -11.35 2.83 -6.96
C VAL A 293 -10.27 2.62 -5.90
N LEU A 294 -10.33 1.54 -5.15
CA LEU A 294 -9.24 1.11 -4.29
C LEU A 294 -8.32 0.16 -5.06
N ASP A 295 -7.11 0.59 -5.34
CA ASP A 295 -6.07 -0.23 -5.96
C ASP A 295 -5.34 -1.05 -4.88
N GLU A 296 -5.99 -2.13 -4.45
CA GLU A 296 -5.47 -2.96 -3.37
C GLU A 296 -4.10 -3.55 -3.66
N SER A 297 -3.87 -4.03 -4.86
CA SER A 297 -2.62 -4.69 -5.26
C SER A 297 -1.53 -3.72 -5.74
N GLY A 298 -1.86 -2.44 -5.90
CA GLY A 298 -0.98 -1.46 -6.53
C GLY A 298 -0.83 -1.65 -8.05
N ALA A 299 -1.68 -2.47 -8.67
CA ALA A 299 -1.58 -2.79 -10.09
C ALA A 299 -1.80 -1.57 -10.99
N LEU A 300 -2.76 -0.70 -10.64
CA LEU A 300 -3.00 0.54 -11.38
C LEU A 300 -1.87 1.54 -11.18
N PHE A 301 -1.36 1.67 -9.95
CA PHE A 301 -0.20 2.51 -9.67
C PHE A 301 1.02 2.08 -10.51
N ARG A 302 1.30 0.78 -10.58
CA ARG A 302 2.38 0.25 -11.45
C ARG A 302 2.07 0.44 -12.92
N ALA A 303 0.84 0.13 -13.36
CA ALA A 303 0.46 0.24 -14.77
C ALA A 303 0.63 1.66 -15.33
N PHE A 304 0.44 2.68 -14.50
CA PHE A 304 0.63 4.09 -14.85
C PHE A 304 1.96 4.68 -14.34
N ASP A 305 2.88 3.84 -13.83
CA ASP A 305 4.19 4.26 -13.28
C ASP A 305 4.05 5.36 -12.19
N VAL A 306 3.06 5.23 -11.31
CA VAL A 306 2.81 6.20 -10.23
C VAL A 306 3.48 5.75 -8.94
N SER A 307 4.59 6.38 -8.59
CA SER A 307 5.34 6.14 -7.33
C SER A 307 5.11 7.22 -6.27
N SER A 308 4.34 8.25 -6.58
CA SER A 308 4.00 9.31 -5.63
C SER A 308 2.62 9.89 -5.90
N VAL A 309 1.99 10.47 -4.87
CA VAL A 309 0.70 11.17 -4.99
C VAL A 309 0.85 12.63 -4.55
N PRO A 310 0.04 13.55 -5.08
CA PRO A 310 -1.00 13.35 -6.08
C PRO A 310 -0.43 13.29 -7.50
N VAL A 311 -1.06 12.50 -8.37
CA VAL A 311 -0.81 12.50 -9.82
C VAL A 311 -2.16 12.48 -10.54
N ILE A 312 -2.29 13.21 -11.65
CA ILE A 312 -3.47 13.15 -12.51
C ILE A 312 -3.04 12.64 -13.89
N VAL A 313 -3.75 11.62 -14.39
CA VAL A 313 -3.58 11.13 -15.75
C VAL A 313 -4.84 11.45 -16.55
N LEU A 314 -4.67 12.18 -17.65
CA LEU A 314 -5.76 12.58 -18.53
C LEU A 314 -5.82 11.67 -19.75
N LEU A 315 -6.99 11.09 -19.98
CA LEU A 315 -7.32 10.31 -21.17
C LEU A 315 -8.38 11.07 -21.99
N ASP A 316 -8.29 11.00 -23.32
CA ASP A 316 -9.36 11.48 -24.19
C ASP A 316 -10.59 10.56 -24.16
N GLY A 317 -11.66 10.92 -24.86
CA GLY A 317 -12.89 10.14 -24.92
C GLY A 317 -12.72 8.74 -25.52
N GLN A 318 -11.61 8.47 -26.20
CA GLN A 318 -11.23 7.19 -26.79
C GLN A 318 -10.20 6.41 -25.95
N ALA A 319 -10.02 6.83 -24.69
CA ALA A 319 -9.06 6.28 -23.75
C ALA A 319 -7.59 6.34 -24.21
N ARG A 320 -7.21 7.31 -25.06
CA ARG A 320 -5.81 7.62 -25.33
C ARG A 320 -5.28 8.46 -24.18
N ILE A 321 -4.14 8.09 -23.64
CA ILE A 321 -3.48 8.85 -22.57
C ILE A 321 -2.86 10.10 -23.18
N HIS A 322 -3.49 11.23 -22.87
CA HIS A 322 -3.09 12.54 -23.41
C HIS A 322 -1.97 13.17 -22.60
N ARG A 323 -2.06 13.12 -21.27
CA ARG A 323 -1.10 13.78 -20.38
C ARG A 323 -1.07 13.16 -19.01
N ARG A 324 0.14 13.19 -18.40
CA ARG A 324 0.37 12.97 -16.98
C ARG A 324 0.75 14.30 -16.31
N ILE A 325 0.19 14.57 -15.15
CA ILE A 325 0.38 15.80 -14.37
C ILE A 325 0.86 15.40 -12.98
N ASP A 326 2.13 15.64 -12.71
CA ASP A 326 2.79 15.41 -11.43
C ASP A 326 3.00 16.71 -10.64
N ASP A 327 2.92 17.88 -11.34
CA ASP A 327 3.02 19.21 -10.74
C ASP A 327 1.67 19.62 -10.15
N PRO A 328 1.55 19.81 -8.83
CA PRO A 328 0.32 20.24 -8.19
C PRO A 328 -0.13 21.64 -8.60
N GLU A 329 0.76 22.48 -9.14
CA GLU A 329 0.45 23.85 -9.60
C GLU A 329 0.14 23.95 -11.10
N ALA A 330 0.24 22.83 -11.85
CA ALA A 330 -0.05 22.83 -13.28
C ALA A 330 -1.44 23.38 -13.61
N ASP A 331 -1.60 24.06 -14.75
CA ASP A 331 -2.91 24.54 -15.20
C ASP A 331 -3.78 23.37 -15.67
N LEU A 332 -4.58 22.87 -14.73
CA LEU A 332 -5.47 21.74 -14.95
C LEU A 332 -6.61 22.06 -15.91
N LYS A 333 -7.09 23.32 -15.96
CA LYS A 333 -8.13 23.74 -16.91
C LYS A 333 -7.63 23.70 -18.34
N ALA A 334 -6.44 24.24 -18.59
CA ALA A 334 -5.81 24.18 -19.91
C ALA A 334 -5.51 22.73 -20.32
N ALA A 335 -5.03 21.90 -19.40
CA ALA A 335 -4.75 20.49 -19.68
C ALA A 335 -6.02 19.70 -20.05
N LEU A 336 -7.13 19.91 -19.34
CA LEU A 336 -8.43 19.29 -19.65
C LEU A 336 -8.99 19.77 -20.98
N ALA A 337 -8.85 21.05 -21.31
CA ALA A 337 -9.30 21.59 -22.61
C ALA A 337 -8.54 20.96 -23.79
N ALA A 338 -7.26 20.65 -23.62
CA ALA A 338 -6.42 20.00 -24.63
C ALA A 338 -6.70 18.49 -24.80
N ALA A 339 -7.39 17.85 -23.85
CA ALA A 339 -7.72 16.42 -23.87
C ALA A 339 -9.13 16.13 -24.45
N ARG A 340 -9.86 17.16 -24.87
CA ARG A 340 -11.20 17.09 -25.48
C ARG A 340 -11.21 16.72 -26.96
#